data_365dca251c15838e9b86d0b7c238b081
#
_entry.id   365dca251c15838e9b86d0b7c238b081
#
_cell.length_a   1.000
_cell.length_b   1.000
_cell.length_c   1.000
_cell.angle_alpha   90.00
_cell.angle_beta   90.00
_cell.angle_gamma   90.00
#
_symmetry.space_group_name_H-M   'P 1'
#
loop_
_entity.id
_entity.type
_entity.pdbx_description
1 polymer ?
#
loop_
_entity_poly.entity_id
_entity_poly.type
_entity_poly.pdbx_seq_one_letter_code
_entity_poly.pdbx_strand_id
1 'polypeptide(L)'
;MKACSDGWFAYVNRDMENTDFSTDILAYIANDEEELKQLKENARNAKDAGLADFIERDNVIEKRIATYYDMLTTKDIGDIGESLVHGHECMRIKLGGREDLIHLIKRIPTQFAVGYDISSVELDERKRYIEVKTTISSKPLHFNRIHLTKNEWNTASSTHDRYFVYRLLLSKSERKLFLLQDPVGLYKQDKIDMIPADGADITFDPKQVGQFEELLTWKN
;
A
#
# COMPACT_ATOMS: atom_id res chain seq x y z
N MET A 1 6.01 -16.67 0.50
CA MET A 1 6.18 -15.23 0.74
C MET A 1 6.21 -14.45 -0.57
N LYS A 2 7.16 -14.72 -1.50
CA LYS A 2 7.21 -14.03 -2.79
C LYS A 2 5.93 -14.24 -3.62
N ALA A 3 5.42 -15.45 -3.70
CA ALA A 3 4.20 -15.79 -4.42
C ALA A 3 2.98 -15.03 -3.88
N CYS A 4 2.86 -14.88 -2.54
CA CYS A 4 1.77 -14.13 -1.94
C CYS A 4 1.81 -12.66 -2.35
N SER A 5 2.97 -12.02 -2.23
CA SER A 5 3.15 -10.61 -2.62
C SER A 5 2.84 -10.38 -4.10
N ASP A 6 3.41 -11.22 -4.96
CA ASP A 6 3.23 -11.11 -6.40
C ASP A 6 1.76 -11.36 -6.80
N GLY A 7 1.11 -12.33 -6.16
CA GLY A 7 -0.28 -12.62 -6.42
C GLY A 7 -1.23 -11.50 -6.01
N TRP A 8 -0.97 -10.91 -4.86
CA TRP A 8 -1.71 -9.73 -4.41
C TRP A 8 -1.55 -8.58 -5.39
N PHE A 9 -0.33 -8.35 -5.85
CA PHE A 9 -0.04 -7.31 -6.82
C PHE A 9 -0.74 -7.54 -8.17
N ALA A 10 -0.66 -8.73 -8.72
CA ALA A 10 -1.35 -9.08 -9.96
C ALA A 10 -2.87 -8.89 -9.84
N TYR A 11 -3.42 -9.25 -8.71
CA TYR A 11 -4.83 -9.08 -8.42
C TYR A 11 -5.26 -7.61 -8.43
N VAL A 12 -4.51 -6.77 -7.73
CA VAL A 12 -4.76 -5.33 -7.66
C VAL A 12 -4.57 -4.65 -9.04
N ASN A 13 -3.62 -5.13 -9.84
CA ASN A 13 -3.34 -4.58 -11.17
C ASN A 13 -4.21 -5.17 -12.29
N ARG A 14 -5.18 -6.02 -11.97
CA ARG A 14 -5.99 -6.75 -12.96
C ARG A 14 -5.17 -7.71 -13.85
N ASP A 15 -3.96 -8.01 -13.47
CA ASP A 15 -3.16 -9.01 -14.19
C ASP A 15 -3.66 -10.43 -13.83
N MET A 16 -4.96 -10.61 -14.07
CA MET A 16 -5.75 -11.79 -13.67
C MET A 16 -5.64 -12.95 -14.66
N GLU A 17 -4.85 -12.80 -15.69
CA GLU A 17 -4.67 -13.89 -16.67
C GLU A 17 -3.89 -15.05 -16.08
N ASN A 18 -3.10 -14.80 -15.03
CA ASN A 18 -2.32 -15.83 -14.34
C ASN A 18 -3.08 -16.42 -13.16
N THR A 19 -3.86 -17.48 -13.41
CA THR A 19 -4.65 -18.18 -12.38
C THR A 19 -3.80 -18.85 -11.30
N ASP A 20 -2.58 -19.23 -11.59
CA ASP A 20 -1.67 -19.90 -10.64
C ASP A 20 -1.31 -18.94 -9.48
N PHE A 21 -1.26 -17.70 -9.78
CA PHE A 21 -0.97 -16.62 -8.90
C PHE A 21 -2.00 -16.44 -7.78
N SER A 22 -3.29 -16.44 -8.16
CA SER A 22 -4.40 -16.39 -7.20
C SER A 22 -4.40 -17.63 -6.31
N THR A 23 -3.97 -18.77 -6.83
CA THR A 23 -3.89 -20.03 -6.10
C THR A 23 -2.85 -19.98 -4.98
N ASP A 24 -1.68 -19.40 -5.25
CA ASP A 24 -0.60 -19.30 -4.26
C ASP A 24 -0.97 -18.36 -3.10
N ILE A 25 -1.65 -17.25 -3.39
CA ILE A 25 -2.17 -16.37 -2.33
C ILE A 25 -3.20 -17.10 -1.49
N LEU A 26 -4.12 -17.80 -2.11
CA LEU A 26 -5.17 -18.52 -1.39
C LEU A 26 -4.59 -19.63 -0.53
N ALA A 27 -3.54 -20.32 -1.00
CA ALA A 27 -2.82 -21.30 -0.20
C ALA A 27 -2.13 -20.68 1.02
N TYR A 28 -1.65 -19.46 0.89
CA TYR A 28 -1.01 -18.74 2.00
C TYR A 28 -2.00 -18.30 3.08
N ILE A 29 -3.21 -17.91 2.70
CA ILE A 29 -4.23 -17.40 3.63
C ILE A 29 -5.21 -18.47 4.14
N ALA A 30 -5.23 -19.67 3.58
CA ALA A 30 -6.09 -20.76 4.01
C ALA A 30 -5.50 -21.50 5.21
N ASN A 31 -6.37 -21.87 6.18
CA ASN A 31 -5.96 -22.64 7.35
C ASN A 31 -5.90 -24.15 7.09
N ASP A 32 -6.73 -24.61 6.19
CA ASP A 32 -6.89 -26.02 5.86
C ASP A 32 -7.28 -26.19 4.39
N GLU A 33 -7.32 -27.45 3.94
CA GLU A 33 -7.60 -27.77 2.55
C GLU A 33 -9.04 -27.40 2.13
N GLU A 34 -10.00 -27.50 3.03
CA GLU A 34 -11.41 -27.19 2.72
C GLU A 34 -11.59 -25.68 2.54
N GLU A 35 -10.96 -24.90 3.39
CA GLU A 35 -10.95 -23.45 3.26
C GLU A 35 -10.24 -23.00 2.00
N LEU A 36 -9.09 -23.62 1.65
CA LEU A 36 -8.38 -23.37 0.41
C LEU A 36 -9.25 -23.66 -0.81
N LYS A 37 -10.01 -24.76 -0.79
CA LYS A 37 -10.93 -25.13 -1.87
C LYS A 37 -12.03 -24.09 -2.03
N GLN A 38 -12.62 -23.62 -0.92
CA GLN A 38 -13.67 -22.64 -0.91
C GLN A 38 -13.17 -21.27 -1.39
N LEU A 39 -11.96 -20.88 -0.97
CA LEU A 39 -11.32 -19.65 -1.44
C LEU A 39 -10.97 -19.70 -2.94
N LYS A 40 -10.52 -20.85 -3.44
CA LYS A 40 -10.28 -21.07 -4.89
C LYS A 40 -11.57 -20.98 -5.71
N GLU A 41 -12.67 -21.53 -5.19
CA GLU A 41 -13.98 -21.47 -5.85
C GLU A 41 -14.51 -20.04 -5.88
N ASN A 42 -14.42 -19.33 -4.75
CA ASN A 42 -14.74 -17.90 -4.68
C ASN A 42 -13.88 -17.07 -5.63
N ALA A 43 -12.58 -17.40 -5.74
CA ALA A 43 -11.67 -16.76 -6.67
C ALA A 43 -12.04 -16.95 -8.14
N ARG A 44 -12.51 -18.15 -8.52
CA ARG A 44 -13.02 -18.43 -9.87
C ARG A 44 -14.30 -17.64 -10.14
N ASN A 45 -15.25 -17.71 -9.22
CA ASN A 45 -16.54 -17.02 -9.36
C ASN A 45 -16.37 -15.51 -9.50
N ALA A 46 -15.39 -14.92 -8.82
CA ALA A 46 -15.09 -13.51 -8.93
C ALA A 46 -14.44 -13.13 -10.26
N LYS A 47 -13.63 -14.02 -10.83
CA LYS A 47 -13.09 -13.82 -12.18
C LYS A 47 -14.23 -13.71 -13.19
N ASP A 48 -15.28 -14.54 -13.01
CA ASP A 48 -16.43 -14.57 -13.89
C ASP A 48 -17.44 -13.43 -13.60
N ALA A 49 -17.52 -12.97 -12.36
CA ALA A 49 -18.45 -11.92 -11.91
C ALA A 49 -17.87 -10.49 -12.00
N GLY A 50 -16.59 -10.37 -12.35
CA GLY A 50 -15.89 -9.08 -12.28
C GLY A 50 -15.57 -8.66 -10.85
N LEU A 51 -15.06 -7.46 -10.69
CA LEU A 51 -14.47 -7.00 -9.44
C LEU A 51 -15.44 -6.76 -8.27
N ALA A 52 -16.73 -6.99 -8.41
CA ALA A 52 -17.68 -6.89 -7.31
C ALA A 52 -17.23 -7.73 -6.08
N ASP A 53 -16.63 -8.89 -6.33
CA ASP A 53 -16.10 -9.77 -5.31
C ASP A 53 -14.71 -9.35 -4.77
N PHE A 54 -14.07 -8.35 -5.35
CA PHE A 54 -12.80 -7.85 -4.82
C PHE A 54 -12.95 -7.33 -3.39
N ILE A 55 -14.06 -6.63 -3.11
CA ILE A 55 -14.36 -6.10 -1.79
C ILE A 55 -14.53 -7.23 -0.77
N GLU A 56 -15.19 -8.31 -1.17
CA GLU A 56 -15.40 -9.46 -0.27
C GLU A 56 -14.09 -10.19 0.01
N ARG A 57 -13.22 -10.31 -0.98
CA ARG A 57 -11.87 -10.87 -0.81
C ARG A 57 -10.95 -9.99 0.00
N ASP A 58 -11.03 -8.70 -0.20
CA ASP A 58 -10.31 -7.73 0.61
C ASP A 58 -10.72 -7.89 2.09
N ASN A 59 -12.01 -8.09 2.36
CA ASN A 59 -12.53 -8.41 3.69
C ASN A 59 -12.03 -9.77 4.21
N VAL A 60 -11.89 -10.78 3.36
CA VAL A 60 -11.35 -12.09 3.75
C VAL A 60 -9.87 -11.96 4.09
N ILE A 61 -9.09 -11.26 3.28
CA ILE A 61 -7.68 -10.98 3.54
C ILE A 61 -7.52 -10.19 4.82
N GLU A 62 -8.35 -9.19 5.07
CA GLU A 62 -8.33 -8.46 6.33
C GLU A 62 -8.63 -9.33 7.54
N LYS A 63 -9.65 -10.18 7.46
CA LYS A 63 -9.93 -11.14 8.53
C LYS A 63 -8.73 -12.03 8.79
N ARG A 64 -8.01 -12.43 7.75
CA ARG A 64 -6.80 -13.26 7.86
C ARG A 64 -5.62 -12.49 8.40
N ILE A 65 -5.36 -11.29 7.95
CA ILE A 65 -4.36 -10.40 8.54
C ILE A 65 -4.62 -10.27 10.05
N ALA A 66 -5.89 -10.09 10.45
CA ALA A 66 -6.27 -9.99 11.85
C ALA A 66 -6.09 -11.29 12.65
N THR A 67 -6.16 -12.45 11.99
CA THR A 67 -6.04 -13.78 12.62
C THR A 67 -4.59 -14.26 12.66
N TYR A 68 -3.81 -13.96 11.62
CA TYR A 68 -2.42 -14.40 11.46
C TYR A 68 -1.40 -13.29 11.75
N TYR A 69 -1.83 -12.26 12.41
CA TYR A 69 -1.00 -11.11 12.77
C TYR A 69 0.38 -11.50 13.30
N ASP A 70 0.44 -12.50 14.20
CA ASP A 70 1.68 -12.97 14.81
C ASP A 70 2.57 -13.81 13.87
N MET A 71 2.08 -14.17 12.69
CA MET A 71 2.79 -15.01 11.71
C MET A 71 3.35 -14.21 10.53
N LEU A 72 2.89 -12.98 10.31
CA LEU A 72 3.34 -12.14 9.21
C LEU A 72 4.75 -11.59 9.49
N THR A 73 5.63 -11.71 8.52
CA THR A 73 6.93 -11.03 8.57
C THR A 73 6.78 -9.54 8.26
N THR A 74 7.77 -8.74 8.64
CA THR A 74 7.82 -7.31 8.26
C THR A 74 7.73 -7.11 6.75
N LYS A 75 8.30 -8.04 5.98
CA LYS A 75 8.22 -8.00 4.53
C LYS A 75 6.79 -8.23 4.03
N ASP A 76 6.08 -9.22 4.58
CA ASP A 76 4.70 -9.50 4.20
C ASP A 76 3.78 -8.29 4.48
N ILE A 77 4.00 -7.64 5.62
CA ILE A 77 3.28 -6.41 5.99
C ILE A 77 3.56 -5.28 4.99
N GLY A 78 4.81 -5.10 4.60
CA GLY A 78 5.19 -4.14 3.56
C GLY A 78 4.50 -4.42 2.23
N ASP A 79 4.62 -5.65 1.73
CA ASP A 79 4.05 -6.07 0.46
C ASP A 79 2.52 -5.91 0.42
N ILE A 80 1.83 -6.20 1.52
CA ILE A 80 0.38 -5.97 1.68
C ILE A 80 0.07 -4.47 1.57
N GLY A 81 0.79 -3.65 2.31
CA GLY A 81 0.56 -2.21 2.32
C GLY A 81 0.80 -1.55 0.95
N GLU A 82 1.89 -1.92 0.29
CA GLU A 82 2.18 -1.45 -1.06
C GLU A 82 1.07 -1.83 -2.05
N SER A 83 0.53 -3.05 -1.95
CA SER A 83 -0.56 -3.51 -2.82
C SER A 83 -1.85 -2.72 -2.58
N LEU A 84 -2.20 -2.46 -1.32
CA LEU A 84 -3.37 -1.67 -0.95
C LEU A 84 -3.23 -0.22 -1.41
N VAL A 85 -2.07 0.39 -1.21
CA VAL A 85 -1.80 1.77 -1.66
C VAL A 85 -1.77 1.85 -3.19
N HIS A 86 -1.25 0.85 -3.88
CA HIS A 86 -1.33 0.79 -5.33
C HIS A 86 -2.79 0.79 -5.81
N GLY A 87 -3.65 -0.05 -5.21
CA GLY A 87 -5.08 -0.06 -5.52
C GLY A 87 -5.77 1.27 -5.21
N HIS A 88 -5.42 1.91 -4.10
CA HIS A 88 -5.89 3.24 -3.73
C HIS A 88 -5.55 4.27 -4.80
N GLU A 89 -4.31 4.30 -5.27
CA GLU A 89 -3.87 5.24 -6.33
C GLU A 89 -4.59 4.99 -7.65
N CYS A 90 -4.79 3.73 -8.03
CA CYS A 90 -5.59 3.40 -9.22
C CYS A 90 -7.02 3.92 -9.10
N MET A 91 -7.67 3.74 -7.93
CA MET A 91 -9.03 4.27 -7.69
C MET A 91 -9.06 5.79 -7.65
N ARG A 92 -8.07 6.45 -7.05
CA ARG A 92 -7.95 7.90 -7.02
C ARG A 92 -7.96 8.48 -8.44
N ILE A 93 -7.16 7.90 -9.33
CA ILE A 93 -7.07 8.31 -10.74
C ILE A 93 -8.38 8.01 -11.49
N LYS A 94 -8.99 6.84 -11.25
CA LYS A 94 -10.29 6.47 -11.83
C LYS A 94 -11.41 7.42 -11.41
N LEU A 95 -11.52 7.69 -10.11
CA LEU A 95 -12.52 8.63 -9.58
C LEU A 95 -12.29 10.06 -10.06
N GLY A 96 -11.03 10.41 -10.35
CA GLY A 96 -10.68 11.67 -11.01
C GLY A 96 -11.00 11.74 -12.50
N GLY A 97 -11.59 10.69 -13.09
CA GLY A 97 -11.98 10.64 -14.50
C GLY A 97 -10.81 10.42 -15.49
N ARG A 98 -9.65 9.99 -14.99
CA ARG A 98 -8.44 9.80 -15.80
C ARG A 98 -8.01 8.31 -15.84
N GLU A 99 -8.96 7.42 -16.16
CA GLU A 99 -8.66 5.98 -16.29
C GLU A 99 -7.52 5.67 -17.29
N ASP A 100 -7.33 6.57 -18.27
CA ASP A 100 -6.23 6.53 -19.22
C ASP A 100 -4.85 6.53 -18.56
N LEU A 101 -4.71 7.08 -17.35
CA LEU A 101 -3.43 7.18 -16.65
C LEU A 101 -3.13 6.00 -15.71
N ILE A 102 -4.06 5.09 -15.49
CA ILE A 102 -3.89 3.97 -14.55
C ILE A 102 -2.68 3.11 -14.92
N HIS A 103 -2.41 2.91 -16.20
CA HIS A 103 -1.27 2.15 -16.68
C HIS A 103 0.10 2.72 -16.31
N LEU A 104 0.14 4.00 -15.88
CA LEU A 104 1.35 4.67 -15.41
C LEU A 104 1.66 4.41 -13.93
N ILE A 105 0.67 3.89 -13.19
CA ILE A 105 0.83 3.58 -11.76
C ILE A 105 1.48 2.20 -11.65
N LYS A 106 2.65 2.14 -10.98
CA LYS A 106 3.45 0.92 -10.91
C LYS A 106 4.09 0.75 -9.55
N ARG A 107 4.03 -0.43 -9.00
CA ARG A 107 4.93 -0.83 -7.92
C ARG A 107 6.34 -0.98 -8.46
N ILE A 108 7.29 -0.52 -7.70
CA ILE A 108 8.71 -0.57 -8.06
C ILE A 108 9.36 -1.73 -7.30
N PRO A 109 9.96 -2.69 -8.01
CA PRO A 109 10.69 -3.77 -7.35
C PRO A 109 11.82 -3.24 -6.47
N THR A 110 11.90 -3.74 -5.24
CA THR A 110 12.88 -3.32 -4.22
C THR A 110 14.33 -3.38 -4.71
N GLN A 111 14.62 -4.29 -5.64
CA GLN A 111 15.96 -4.45 -6.22
C GLN A 111 16.47 -3.23 -7.01
N PHE A 112 15.57 -2.34 -7.43
CA PHE A 112 15.99 -1.10 -8.13
C PHE A 112 16.48 -0.02 -7.18
N ALA A 113 16.20 -0.15 -5.88
CA ALA A 113 16.68 0.75 -4.84
C ALA A 113 16.51 2.25 -5.18
N VAL A 114 15.36 2.62 -5.72
CA VAL A 114 15.10 3.99 -6.19
C VAL A 114 14.64 4.93 -5.07
N GLY A 115 14.39 4.41 -3.86
CA GLY A 115 13.99 5.20 -2.69
C GLY A 115 12.51 5.57 -2.66
N TYR A 116 11.65 4.77 -3.30
CA TYR A 116 10.19 4.81 -3.21
C TYR A 116 9.61 3.48 -3.70
N ASP A 117 8.40 3.14 -3.27
CA ASP A 117 7.76 1.86 -3.54
C ASP A 117 6.81 1.91 -4.76
N ILE A 118 6.16 3.05 -4.97
CA ILE A 118 5.16 3.21 -6.04
C ILE A 118 5.45 4.48 -6.84
N SER A 119 5.51 4.32 -8.17
CA SER A 119 5.43 5.43 -9.12
C SER A 119 3.95 5.64 -9.47
N SER A 120 3.43 6.82 -9.23
CA SER A 120 2.07 7.23 -9.58
C SER A 120 2.08 8.56 -10.33
N VAL A 121 0.89 9.08 -10.60
CA VAL A 121 0.69 10.36 -11.29
C VAL A 121 -0.43 11.17 -10.65
N GLU A 122 -0.37 12.49 -10.82
CA GLU A 122 -1.50 13.38 -10.58
C GLU A 122 -2.47 13.36 -11.77
N LEU A 123 -3.64 13.97 -11.61
CA LEU A 123 -4.61 14.09 -12.71
C LEU A 123 -4.09 14.93 -13.88
N ASP A 124 -3.12 15.79 -13.63
CA ASP A 124 -2.41 16.61 -14.62
C ASP A 124 -1.13 15.95 -15.16
N GLU A 125 -0.97 14.63 -14.92
CA GLU A 125 0.16 13.80 -15.37
C GLU A 125 1.50 14.06 -14.67
N ARG A 126 1.58 14.96 -13.70
CA ARG A 126 2.79 15.13 -12.90
C ARG A 126 3.09 13.83 -12.14
N LYS A 127 4.36 13.46 -12.09
CA LYS A 127 4.83 12.28 -11.36
C LYS A 127 4.62 12.43 -9.86
N ARG A 128 4.20 11.32 -9.24
CA ARG A 128 4.09 11.14 -7.80
C ARG A 128 4.94 9.94 -7.40
N TYR A 129 5.86 10.11 -6.46
CA TYR A 129 6.72 9.07 -5.91
C TYR A 129 6.28 8.77 -4.49
N ILE A 130 5.89 7.54 -4.22
CA ILE A 130 5.23 7.18 -2.97
C ILE A 130 6.05 6.14 -2.25
N GLU A 131 6.47 6.47 -1.04
CA GLU A 131 7.01 5.53 -0.06
C GLU A 131 5.88 5.05 0.85
N VAL A 132 5.77 3.76 1.07
CA VAL A 132 4.70 3.13 1.84
C VAL A 132 5.22 2.60 3.17
N LYS A 133 4.71 3.12 4.27
CA LYS A 133 5.04 2.67 5.63
C LYS A 133 3.81 2.02 6.27
N THR A 134 3.77 0.71 6.29
CA THR A 134 2.63 -0.06 6.79
C THR A 134 2.86 -0.54 8.21
N THR A 135 1.83 -0.45 9.03
CA THR A 135 1.80 -1.03 10.36
C THR A 135 0.48 -1.79 10.53
N ILE A 136 0.58 -3.03 11.00
CA ILE A 136 -0.57 -3.80 11.46
C ILE A 136 -0.54 -3.77 12.97
N SER A 137 -1.62 -3.33 13.63
CA SER A 137 -1.69 -3.22 15.08
C SER A 137 -3.12 -3.31 15.58
N SER A 138 -3.31 -4.03 16.70
CA SER A 138 -4.57 -3.99 17.45
C SER A 138 -4.68 -2.80 18.40
N LYS A 139 -3.58 -2.04 18.57
CA LYS A 139 -3.51 -0.87 19.43
C LYS A 139 -3.57 0.41 18.59
N PRO A 140 -4.09 1.52 19.14
CA PRO A 140 -4.00 2.81 18.48
C PRO A 140 -2.56 3.15 18.11
N LEU A 141 -2.36 3.64 16.89
CA LEU A 141 -1.07 4.08 16.40
C LEU A 141 -0.99 5.59 16.45
N HIS A 142 0.14 6.10 16.96
CA HIS A 142 0.48 7.51 16.82
C HIS A 142 1.15 7.73 15.45
N PHE A 143 0.53 8.55 14.60
CA PHE A 143 1.03 8.86 13.25
C PHE A 143 2.10 9.96 13.23
N ASN A 144 2.69 10.26 14.36
CA ASN A 144 3.57 11.41 14.59
C ASN A 144 5.06 11.11 14.36
N ARG A 145 5.40 9.88 13.93
CA ARG A 145 6.80 9.49 13.67
C ARG A 145 6.90 8.58 12.46
N ILE A 146 7.89 8.86 11.61
CA ILE A 146 8.23 8.05 10.44
C ILE A 146 9.76 7.96 10.34
N HIS A 147 10.27 6.76 10.03
CA HIS A 147 11.66 6.57 9.64
C HIS A 147 11.76 6.48 8.12
N LEU A 148 12.64 7.28 7.52
CA LEU A 148 13.05 7.19 6.13
C LEU A 148 14.50 6.75 6.05
N THR A 149 14.79 5.73 5.28
CA THR A 149 16.17 5.32 4.97
C THR A 149 16.92 6.44 4.27
N LYS A 150 18.25 6.36 4.23
CA LYS A 150 19.09 7.35 3.54
C LYS A 150 18.69 7.51 2.07
N ASN A 151 18.34 6.41 1.40
CA ASN A 151 17.95 6.45 0.00
C ASN A 151 16.59 7.12 -0.20
N GLU A 152 15.60 6.81 0.63
CA GLU A 152 14.28 7.44 0.63
C GLU A 152 14.39 8.95 0.91
N TRP A 153 15.19 9.35 1.91
CA TRP A 153 15.42 10.76 2.22
C TRP A 153 16.10 11.52 1.08
N ASN A 154 17.11 10.91 0.43
CA ASN A 154 17.77 11.50 -0.72
C ASN A 154 16.81 11.66 -1.90
N THR A 155 15.95 10.67 -2.13
CA THR A 155 14.94 10.74 -3.19
C THR A 155 13.90 11.81 -2.88
N ALA A 156 13.42 11.91 -1.64
CA ALA A 156 12.56 13.00 -1.19
C ALA A 156 13.22 14.37 -1.40
N SER A 157 14.52 14.47 -1.09
CA SER A 157 15.30 15.71 -1.28
C SER A 157 15.45 16.13 -2.74
N SER A 158 15.40 15.17 -3.66
CA SER A 158 15.55 15.42 -5.10
C SER A 158 14.22 15.69 -5.80
N THR A 159 13.13 15.15 -5.29
CA THR A 159 11.81 15.17 -5.92
C THR A 159 10.82 16.13 -5.29
N HIS A 160 11.12 16.61 -4.07
CA HIS A 160 10.36 17.65 -3.36
C HIS A 160 8.85 17.37 -3.27
N ASP A 161 8.03 18.29 -3.76
CA ASP A 161 6.56 18.23 -3.74
C ASP A 161 5.95 17.03 -4.47
N ARG A 162 6.77 16.29 -5.22
CA ARG A 162 6.37 15.04 -5.87
C ARG A 162 6.60 13.80 -5.02
N TYR A 163 7.24 13.93 -3.85
CA TYR A 163 7.46 12.83 -2.92
C TYR A 163 6.40 12.79 -1.85
N PHE A 164 5.86 11.60 -1.64
CA PHE A 164 4.81 11.33 -0.66
C PHE A 164 5.22 10.16 0.23
N VAL A 165 4.95 10.26 1.50
CA VAL A 165 4.98 9.14 2.42
C VAL A 165 3.54 8.77 2.77
N TYR A 166 3.15 7.57 2.41
CA TYR A 166 1.85 6.99 2.73
C TYR A 166 2.02 6.08 3.94
N ARG A 167 1.48 6.51 5.08
CA ARG A 167 1.51 5.72 6.30
C ARG A 167 0.18 5.03 6.48
N LEU A 168 0.19 3.70 6.37
CA LEU A 168 -1.00 2.86 6.44
C LEU A 168 -1.04 2.13 7.79
N LEU A 169 -2.14 2.27 8.51
CA LEU A 169 -2.48 1.45 9.65
C LEU A 169 -3.61 0.49 9.27
N LEU A 170 -3.35 -0.79 9.49
CA LEU A 170 -4.33 -1.86 9.38
C LEU A 170 -4.60 -2.43 10.77
N SER A 171 -5.86 -2.46 11.18
CA SER A 171 -6.32 -3.07 12.42
C SER A 171 -7.55 -3.92 12.17
N LYS A 172 -8.02 -4.64 13.22
CA LYS A 172 -9.26 -5.42 13.13
C LYS A 172 -10.52 -4.59 12.86
N SER A 173 -10.48 -3.30 13.17
CA SER A 173 -11.65 -2.43 13.16
C SER A 173 -11.54 -1.24 12.23
N GLU A 174 -10.33 -0.90 11.76
CA GLU A 174 -10.14 0.28 10.94
C GLU A 174 -8.90 0.18 10.04
N ARG A 175 -8.99 0.87 8.93
CA ARG A 175 -7.88 1.19 8.03
C ARG A 175 -7.69 2.70 8.05
N LYS A 176 -6.49 3.15 8.37
CA LYS A 176 -6.15 4.57 8.32
C LYS A 176 -5.01 4.79 7.37
N LEU A 177 -5.22 5.69 6.43
CA LEU A 177 -4.21 6.16 5.51
C LEU A 177 -3.89 7.62 5.86
N PHE A 178 -2.61 7.89 6.10
CA PHE A 178 -2.10 9.23 6.33
C PHE A 178 -1.05 9.56 5.26
N LEU A 179 -1.21 10.71 4.61
CA LEU A 179 -0.34 11.19 3.55
C LEU A 179 0.50 12.36 4.06
N LEU A 180 1.81 12.24 3.90
CA LEU A 180 2.76 13.31 4.16
C LEU A 180 3.47 13.66 2.84
N GLN A 181 3.24 14.85 2.32
CA GLN A 181 3.88 15.35 1.11
C GLN A 181 5.11 16.19 1.45
N ASP A 182 6.16 16.06 0.65
CA ASP A 182 7.41 16.84 0.76
C ASP A 182 8.01 16.90 2.17
N PRO A 183 8.39 15.77 2.77
CA PRO A 183 8.93 15.79 4.13
C PRO A 183 10.18 16.66 4.26
N VAL A 184 10.99 16.80 3.20
CA VAL A 184 12.18 17.65 3.20
C VAL A 184 11.83 19.13 3.17
N GLY A 185 10.82 19.50 2.37
CA GLY A 185 10.31 20.86 2.34
C GLY A 185 9.67 21.27 3.67
N LEU A 186 8.91 20.35 4.29
CA LEU A 186 8.33 20.56 5.63
C LEU A 186 9.42 20.75 6.70
N TYR A 187 10.49 19.94 6.65
CA TYR A 187 11.64 20.12 7.54
C TYR A 187 12.32 21.49 7.37
N LYS A 188 12.54 21.94 6.13
CA LYS A 188 13.11 23.25 5.84
C LYS A 188 12.22 24.42 6.27
N GLN A 189 10.92 24.17 6.50
CA GLN A 189 9.95 25.15 6.98
C GLN A 189 9.72 25.05 8.49
N ASP A 190 10.53 24.26 9.22
CA ASP A 190 10.40 24.02 10.67
C ASP A 190 9.02 23.48 11.09
N LYS A 191 8.35 22.75 10.17
CA LYS A 191 7.04 22.14 10.43
C LYS A 191 7.14 20.70 10.93
N ILE A 192 8.29 20.07 10.74
CA ILE A 192 8.62 18.75 11.26
C ILE A 192 10.03 18.77 11.83
N ASP A 193 10.27 17.96 12.84
CA ASP A 193 11.60 17.73 13.38
C ASP A 193 12.24 16.52 12.67
N MET A 194 13.57 16.58 12.50
CA MET A 194 14.32 15.49 11.91
C MET A 194 15.59 15.22 12.73
N ILE A 195 15.76 13.97 13.10
CA ILE A 195 16.97 13.46 13.74
C ILE A 195 17.69 12.57 12.73
N PRO A 196 18.94 12.89 12.36
CA PRO A 196 19.76 12.01 11.53
C PRO A 196 19.98 10.68 12.26
N ALA A 197 19.64 9.60 11.57
CA ALA A 197 19.89 8.23 12.00
C ALA A 197 20.58 7.49 10.84
N ASP A 198 20.33 6.20 10.65
CA ASP A 198 20.64 5.56 9.36
C ASP A 198 19.56 5.94 8.32
N GLY A 199 19.55 7.25 7.99
CA GLY A 199 18.50 7.93 7.25
C GLY A 199 17.99 9.14 8.02
N ALA A 200 16.68 9.30 8.13
CA ALA A 200 16.00 10.39 8.83
C ALA A 200 14.83 9.87 9.68
N ASP A 201 14.93 10.05 10.98
CA ASP A 201 13.81 9.91 11.90
C ASP A 201 13.07 11.25 11.95
N ILE A 202 11.87 11.32 11.40
CA ILE A 202 11.03 12.52 11.39
C ILE A 202 9.91 12.41 12.41
N THR A 203 9.67 13.51 13.14
CA THR A 203 8.56 13.64 14.08
C THR A 203 7.74 14.89 13.76
N PHE A 204 6.43 14.79 13.93
CA PHE A 204 5.51 15.86 13.54
C PHE A 204 4.17 15.74 14.26
N ASP A 205 3.39 16.82 14.23
CA ASP A 205 1.98 16.80 14.61
C ASP A 205 1.12 16.49 13.35
N PRO A 206 0.46 15.32 13.28
CA PRO A 206 -0.37 14.95 12.14
C PRO A 206 -1.56 15.88 11.88
N LYS A 207 -1.89 16.76 12.83
CA LYS A 207 -2.94 17.76 12.68
C LYS A 207 -2.46 19.02 11.95
N GLN A 208 -1.13 19.22 11.92
CA GLN A 208 -0.52 20.41 11.31
C GLN A 208 0.06 20.12 9.94
N VAL A 209 0.52 18.89 9.72
CA VAL A 209 1.14 18.49 8.46
C VAL A 209 0.53 17.18 7.97
N GLY A 210 0.39 17.07 6.65
CA GLY A 210 -0.22 15.91 6.01
C GLY A 210 -1.74 15.88 6.14
N GLN A 211 -2.33 14.78 5.71
CA GLN A 211 -3.77 14.59 5.73
C GLN A 211 -4.13 13.11 5.92
N PHE A 212 -5.27 12.88 6.57
CA PHE A 212 -5.87 11.54 6.61
C PHE A 212 -6.81 11.40 5.43
N GLU A 213 -6.73 10.26 4.75
CA GLU A 213 -7.64 9.89 3.68
C GLU A 213 -8.29 8.53 3.97
N GLU A 214 -9.45 8.31 3.35
CA GLU A 214 -10.04 6.99 3.28
C GLU A 214 -9.23 6.12 2.31
N LEU A 215 -8.84 4.94 2.74
CA LEU A 215 -8.19 3.98 1.87
C LEU A 215 -9.22 3.47 0.83
N LEU A 216 -9.07 3.93 -0.39
CA LEU A 216 -9.93 3.51 -1.49
C LEU A 216 -9.61 2.07 -1.88
N THR A 217 -10.65 1.26 -2.04
CA THR A 217 -10.53 -0.09 -2.56
C THR A 217 -10.70 -0.07 -4.07
N TRP A 218 -9.82 -0.74 -4.80
CA TRP A 218 -9.93 -0.84 -6.25
C TRP A 218 -11.26 -1.49 -6.65
N LYS A 219 -12.00 -0.81 -7.50
CA LYS A 219 -13.25 -1.29 -8.09
C LYS A 219 -13.21 -1.08 -9.60
N ASN A 220 -13.62 -2.08 -10.34
CA ASN A 220 -13.79 -1.98 -11.80
C ASN A 220 -14.86 -0.98 -12.18
#